data_73aea462237698d0e07e1dfe50347739
#
_entry.id   73aea462237698d0e07e1dfe50347739
#
_cell.length_a   1.000
_cell.length_b   1.000
_cell.length_c   1.000
_cell.angle_alpha   90.00
_cell.angle_beta   90.00
_cell.angle_gamma   90.00
#
_symmetry.space_group_name_H-M   'P 1'
#
loop_
_entity.id
_entity.type
_entity.pdbx_description
1 polymer ?
#
loop_
_entity_poly.entity_id
_entity_poly.type
_entity_poly.pdbx_seq_one_letter_code
_entity_poly.pdbx_strand_id
1 'polypeptide(L)'
;MKRRELLSFLGALFAVGVNASRASYGKEVGLYPTSNDANRNTLPKMIERGSSRKVLTEDEEATITAVFDRLIPEDGPGPSASNAGCVDFLDAQLADAYGEGSTLYRQEPEQAHEEQMLQRAQFISTPRARYHRGLKALNAYALITDGVPFAKLPSNRQDQILVGMEQGIIKLDENFNTKAFFELMLMNVREGYFADPCYGGNKDMAGWKMIGFPGARYDYRAHADRTGEELDLLPISLVSKDWCFPRFRNPSRMNQDVH
;
A
#
# COMPACT_ATOMS: atom_id res chain seq x y z
N MET A 1 -8.47 19.63 38.62
CA MET A 1 -9.17 18.36 38.33
C MET A 1 -8.17 17.22 38.42
N LYS A 2 -8.46 16.22 39.27
CA LYS A 2 -7.57 15.06 39.45
C LYS A 2 -7.83 14.08 38.30
N ARG A 3 -6.78 13.41 37.81
CA ARG A 3 -6.87 12.47 36.65
C ARG A 3 -8.01 11.41 36.76
N ARG A 4 -8.40 11.07 37.99
CA ARG A 4 -9.53 10.15 38.26
C ARG A 4 -10.90 10.72 37.86
N GLU A 5 -11.11 12.02 37.97
CA GLU A 5 -12.39 12.68 37.63
C GLU A 5 -12.56 12.78 36.12
N LEU A 6 -11.46 12.96 35.35
CA LEU A 6 -11.48 12.99 33.91
C LEU A 6 -11.84 11.61 33.32
N LEU A 7 -11.32 10.53 33.88
CA LEU A 7 -11.62 9.16 33.44
C LEU A 7 -13.06 8.74 33.75
N SER A 8 -13.63 9.22 34.83
CA SER A 8 -15.04 8.97 35.18
C SER A 8 -15.98 9.71 34.22
N PHE A 9 -15.62 10.91 33.78
CA PHE A 9 -16.41 11.69 32.82
C PHE A 9 -16.38 11.09 31.40
N LEU A 10 -15.23 10.56 30.97
CA LEU A 10 -15.07 9.83 29.70
C LEU A 10 -15.85 8.51 29.68
N GLY A 11 -15.87 7.79 30.81
CA GLY A 11 -16.64 6.55 30.96
C GLY A 11 -18.16 6.77 30.87
N ALA A 12 -18.67 7.88 31.42
CA ALA A 12 -20.09 8.22 31.35
C ALA A 12 -20.55 8.63 29.94
N LEU A 13 -19.69 9.31 29.17
CA LEU A 13 -19.96 9.65 27.77
C LEU A 13 -20.00 8.41 26.86
N PHE A 14 -19.18 7.40 27.14
CA PHE A 14 -19.19 6.15 26.40
C PHE A 14 -20.44 5.32 26.70
N ALA A 15 -20.92 5.32 27.95
CA ALA A 15 -22.12 4.58 28.35
C ALA A 15 -23.42 5.14 27.74
N VAL A 16 -23.49 6.46 27.50
CA VAL A 16 -24.67 7.09 26.87
C VAL A 16 -24.65 6.88 25.35
N GLY A 17 -23.48 6.84 24.72
CA GLY A 17 -23.34 6.61 23.27
C GLY A 17 -23.68 5.18 22.83
N VAL A 18 -23.45 4.18 23.67
CA VAL A 18 -23.70 2.77 23.34
C VAL A 18 -25.19 2.40 23.39
N ASN A 19 -25.99 3.11 24.18
CA ASN A 19 -27.44 2.84 24.27
C ASN A 19 -28.26 3.49 23.16
N ALA A 20 -27.76 4.53 22.47
CA ALA A 20 -28.48 5.16 21.37
C ALA A 20 -28.32 4.43 20.04
N SER A 21 -27.30 3.58 19.88
CA SER A 21 -27.02 2.86 18.64
C SER A 21 -27.67 1.47 18.54
N ARG A 22 -28.35 1.00 19.58
CA ARG A 22 -29.03 -0.32 19.55
C ARG A 22 -30.41 -0.34 18.89
N ALA A 23 -30.97 0.82 18.56
CA ALA A 23 -32.34 0.90 18.04
C ALA A 23 -32.48 0.93 16.51
N SER A 24 -31.39 0.96 15.74
CA SER A 24 -31.47 1.06 14.27
C SER A 24 -30.75 -0.07 13.48
N TYR A 25 -30.27 -1.11 14.13
CA TYR A 25 -29.68 -2.27 13.45
C TYR A 25 -30.68 -3.42 13.25
N GLY A 26 -31.87 -3.08 12.82
CA GLY A 26 -32.94 -4.05 12.52
C GLY A 26 -33.27 -4.20 11.03
N LYS A 27 -32.41 -3.77 10.11
CA LYS A 27 -32.47 -4.19 8.71
C LYS A 27 -31.19 -4.92 8.38
N GLU A 28 -31.34 -6.19 8.06
CA GLU A 28 -30.29 -6.97 7.40
C GLU A 28 -29.86 -6.22 6.14
N VAL A 29 -28.81 -5.41 6.27
CA VAL A 29 -28.03 -5.02 5.13
C VAL A 29 -27.26 -6.28 4.77
N GLY A 30 -27.70 -6.98 3.75
CA GLY A 30 -26.97 -8.06 3.12
C GLY A 30 -25.64 -7.52 2.61
N LEU A 31 -24.64 -7.50 3.49
CA LEU A 31 -23.29 -6.95 3.25
C LEU A 31 -22.43 -7.87 2.39
N TYR A 32 -22.98 -9.01 1.98
CA TYR A 32 -22.30 -9.91 1.05
C TYR A 32 -23.27 -10.26 -0.08
N PRO A 33 -22.91 -10.00 -1.34
CA PRO A 33 -23.65 -10.55 -2.44
C PRO A 33 -23.63 -12.07 -2.29
N THR A 34 -24.79 -12.66 -2.00
CA THR A 34 -25.02 -14.11 -2.03
C THR A 34 -25.12 -14.58 -3.49
N SER A 35 -24.33 -14.01 -4.40
CA SER A 35 -24.20 -14.55 -5.74
C SER A 35 -23.34 -15.80 -5.62
N ASN A 36 -23.94 -16.96 -5.91
CA ASN A 36 -23.23 -18.23 -6.09
C ASN A 36 -22.18 -18.18 -7.22
N ASP A 37 -22.04 -17.06 -7.90
CA ASP A 37 -21.13 -16.79 -9.00
C ASP A 37 -19.81 -16.11 -8.58
N ALA A 38 -19.60 -15.86 -7.29
CA ALA A 38 -18.25 -15.54 -6.84
C ALA A 38 -17.38 -16.77 -7.12
N ASN A 39 -16.73 -16.76 -8.26
CA ASN A 39 -15.76 -17.76 -8.67
C ASN A 39 -14.62 -17.76 -7.63
N ARG A 40 -14.80 -18.54 -6.56
CA ARG A 40 -13.90 -18.62 -5.39
C ARG A 40 -12.49 -19.13 -5.74
N ASN A 41 -12.22 -19.33 -7.03
CA ASN A 41 -10.95 -19.87 -7.52
C ASN A 41 -10.07 -18.87 -8.24
N THR A 42 -10.45 -17.60 -8.36
CA THR A 42 -9.56 -16.60 -8.94
C THR A 42 -8.71 -15.98 -7.84
N LEU A 43 -7.61 -16.63 -7.50
CA LEU A 43 -6.50 -15.97 -6.82
C LEU A 43 -6.06 -14.77 -7.67
N PRO A 44 -5.57 -13.69 -7.06
CA PRO A 44 -4.99 -12.58 -7.81
C PRO A 44 -3.98 -13.12 -8.81
N LYS A 45 -4.09 -12.68 -10.07
CA LYS A 45 -3.11 -13.07 -11.08
C LYS A 45 -1.77 -12.45 -10.69
N MET A 46 -0.75 -13.29 -10.57
CA MET A 46 0.60 -12.78 -10.29
C MET A 46 1.03 -11.79 -11.38
N ILE A 47 1.59 -10.68 -10.95
CA ILE A 47 2.22 -9.72 -11.85
C ILE A 47 3.56 -10.28 -12.27
N GLU A 48 3.75 -10.41 -13.58
CA GLU A 48 5.03 -10.83 -14.15
C GLU A 48 6.05 -9.71 -14.00
N ARG A 49 7.11 -9.99 -13.24
CA ARG A 49 8.21 -9.04 -13.02
C ARG A 49 9.11 -8.97 -14.26
N GLY A 50 9.64 -7.76 -14.51
CA GLY A 50 10.54 -7.55 -15.64
C GLY A 50 9.85 -7.56 -17.00
N SER A 51 8.50 -7.55 -17.06
CA SER A 51 7.76 -7.26 -18.28
C SER A 51 7.96 -5.79 -18.68
N SER A 52 7.72 -5.50 -19.96
CA SER A 52 7.70 -4.10 -20.42
C SER A 52 6.70 -3.28 -19.59
N ARG A 53 7.04 -2.03 -19.26
CA ARG A 53 6.13 -1.14 -18.54
C ARG A 53 4.81 -0.98 -19.28
N LYS A 54 3.73 -0.90 -18.53
CA LYS A 54 2.37 -0.76 -19.07
C LYS A 54 1.97 0.70 -19.21
N VAL A 55 2.47 1.54 -18.28
CA VAL A 55 2.06 2.95 -18.13
C VAL A 55 3.25 3.89 -18.08
N LEU A 56 4.31 3.53 -17.33
CA LEU A 56 5.48 4.39 -17.17
C LEU A 56 6.34 4.40 -18.44
N THR A 57 6.72 5.59 -18.88
CA THR A 57 7.77 5.76 -19.90
C THR A 57 9.15 5.45 -19.32
N GLU A 58 10.17 5.25 -20.17
CA GLU A 58 11.55 4.98 -19.73
C GLU A 58 12.10 6.09 -18.81
N ASP A 59 11.82 7.34 -19.12
CA ASP A 59 12.26 8.48 -18.30
C ASP A 59 11.53 8.52 -16.95
N GLU A 60 10.25 8.22 -16.94
CA GLU A 60 9.45 8.14 -15.72
C GLU A 60 9.89 6.96 -14.86
N GLU A 61 10.15 5.80 -15.47
CA GLU A 61 10.69 4.63 -14.78
C GLU A 61 12.05 4.94 -14.13
N ALA A 62 12.98 5.53 -14.88
CA ALA A 62 14.28 5.92 -14.35
C ALA A 62 14.14 6.88 -13.17
N THR A 63 13.24 7.86 -13.29
CA THR A 63 13.01 8.87 -12.26
C THR A 63 12.41 8.27 -10.99
N ILE A 64 11.34 7.48 -11.13
CA ILE A 64 10.69 6.89 -9.96
C ILE A 64 11.56 5.82 -9.29
N THR A 65 12.35 5.08 -10.06
CA THR A 65 13.36 4.14 -9.53
C THR A 65 14.34 4.88 -8.63
N ALA A 66 14.90 5.99 -9.11
CA ALA A 66 15.81 6.80 -8.31
C ALA A 66 15.14 7.37 -7.05
N VAL A 67 13.88 7.85 -7.14
CA VAL A 67 13.13 8.31 -5.98
C VAL A 67 12.91 7.18 -4.98
N PHE A 68 12.45 6.03 -5.43
CA PHE A 68 12.13 4.91 -4.56
C PHE A 68 13.37 4.36 -3.85
N ASP A 69 14.50 4.28 -4.53
CA ASP A 69 15.76 3.84 -3.93
C ASP A 69 16.37 4.86 -2.96
N ARG A 70 15.96 6.15 -3.04
CA ARG A 70 16.29 7.13 -1.99
C ARG A 70 15.37 7.02 -0.79
N LEU A 71 14.07 6.70 -0.99
CA LEU A 71 13.09 6.54 0.10
C LEU A 71 13.32 5.24 0.89
N ILE A 72 13.67 4.15 0.21
CA ILE A 72 14.02 2.85 0.82
C ILE A 72 15.30 2.37 0.14
N PRO A 73 16.47 2.79 0.65
CA PRO A 73 17.77 2.38 0.11
C PRO A 73 18.09 0.91 0.47
N GLU A 74 19.03 0.34 -0.25
CA GLU A 74 19.64 -0.92 0.15
C GLU A 74 20.50 -0.68 1.40
N ASP A 75 20.03 -1.16 2.52
CA ASP A 75 20.72 -1.16 3.79
C ASP A 75 20.79 -2.60 4.34
N GLY A 76 21.55 -2.83 5.40
CA GLY A 76 21.79 -4.17 5.91
C GLY A 76 20.53 -5.05 6.16
N PRO A 77 19.36 -4.52 6.54
CA PRO A 77 18.16 -5.31 6.78
C PRO A 77 17.42 -5.76 5.51
N GLY A 78 17.52 -5.05 4.40
CA GLY A 78 16.72 -5.38 3.22
C GLY A 78 17.22 -4.78 1.91
N PRO A 79 16.65 -5.25 0.77
CA PRO A 79 16.97 -4.72 -0.55
C PRO A 79 16.43 -3.30 -0.73
N SER A 80 16.95 -2.58 -1.72
CA SER A 80 16.35 -1.31 -2.13
C SER A 80 14.91 -1.50 -2.64
N ALA A 81 14.15 -0.39 -2.69
CA ALA A 81 12.78 -0.44 -3.17
C ALA A 81 12.66 -1.01 -4.60
N SER A 82 13.58 -0.62 -5.50
CA SER A 82 13.58 -1.14 -6.87
C SER A 82 13.90 -2.63 -6.90
N ASN A 83 14.89 -3.09 -6.12
CA ASN A 83 15.24 -4.50 -5.98
C ASN A 83 14.11 -5.32 -5.36
N ALA A 84 13.32 -4.71 -4.47
CA ALA A 84 12.09 -5.32 -3.91
C ALA A 84 10.92 -5.34 -4.89
N GLY A 85 11.03 -4.76 -6.10
CA GLY A 85 9.98 -4.76 -7.11
C GLY A 85 8.92 -3.66 -6.95
N CYS A 86 9.18 -2.61 -6.16
CA CYS A 86 8.20 -1.55 -5.91
C CYS A 86 7.83 -0.78 -7.19
N VAL A 87 8.73 -0.70 -8.18
CA VAL A 87 8.43 -0.06 -9.47
C VAL A 87 7.48 -0.91 -10.30
N ASP A 88 7.67 -2.24 -10.31
CA ASP A 88 6.74 -3.19 -10.96
C ASP A 88 5.35 -3.11 -10.33
N PHE A 89 5.30 -3.04 -8.99
CA PHE A 89 4.07 -2.83 -8.25
C PHE A 89 3.37 -1.53 -8.66
N LEU A 90 4.09 -0.42 -8.65
CA LEU A 90 3.52 0.87 -9.01
C LEU A 90 2.96 0.88 -10.43
N ASP A 91 3.74 0.43 -11.42
CA ASP A 91 3.32 0.40 -12.83
C ASP A 91 2.05 -0.43 -13.01
N ALA A 92 1.97 -1.58 -12.34
CA ALA A 92 0.79 -2.42 -12.35
C ALA A 92 -0.43 -1.73 -11.73
N GLN A 93 -0.26 -1.07 -10.57
CA GLN A 93 -1.33 -0.32 -9.92
C GLN A 93 -1.80 0.85 -10.79
N LEU A 94 -0.89 1.58 -11.42
CA LEU A 94 -1.23 2.68 -12.33
C LEU A 94 -1.91 2.21 -13.61
N ALA A 95 -1.66 0.97 -14.03
CA ALA A 95 -2.30 0.38 -15.21
C ALA A 95 -3.74 -0.08 -14.96
N ASP A 96 -4.15 -0.27 -13.72
CA ASP A 96 -5.43 -0.81 -13.30
C ASP A 96 -6.36 0.27 -12.72
N ALA A 97 -7.44 -0.17 -12.12
CA ALA A 97 -8.52 0.62 -11.52
C ALA A 97 -8.04 1.72 -10.57
N TYR A 98 -6.99 1.46 -9.79
CA TYR A 98 -6.36 2.48 -8.95
C TYR A 98 -5.83 3.65 -9.78
N GLY A 99 -5.08 3.38 -10.85
CA GLY A 99 -4.52 4.42 -11.71
C GLY A 99 -5.58 5.26 -12.40
N GLU A 100 -6.74 4.69 -12.67
CA GLU A 100 -7.90 5.39 -13.25
C GLU A 100 -8.73 6.15 -12.21
N GLY A 101 -8.41 5.96 -10.93
CA GLY A 101 -9.14 6.61 -9.84
C GLY A 101 -10.55 6.07 -9.64
N SER A 102 -10.82 4.80 -9.99
CA SER A 102 -12.14 4.19 -9.85
C SER A 102 -12.61 4.07 -8.41
N THR A 103 -11.69 4.06 -7.44
CA THR A 103 -11.99 4.06 -6.00
C THR A 103 -12.16 5.44 -5.42
N LEU A 104 -11.96 6.50 -6.21
CA LEU A 104 -12.04 7.88 -5.75
C LEU A 104 -13.50 8.35 -5.76
N TYR A 105 -13.94 8.86 -4.63
CA TYR A 105 -15.27 9.46 -4.49
C TYR A 105 -15.28 10.86 -5.13
N ARG A 106 -16.02 11.04 -6.22
CA ARG A 106 -16.11 12.29 -6.98
C ARG A 106 -17.47 12.99 -6.82
N GLN A 107 -18.12 12.86 -5.67
CA GLN A 107 -19.50 13.37 -5.48
C GLN A 107 -19.60 14.86 -5.07
N GLU A 108 -18.49 15.52 -4.76
CA GLU A 108 -18.48 16.93 -4.38
C GLU A 108 -17.72 17.77 -5.40
N PRO A 109 -18.06 19.08 -5.55
CA PRO A 109 -17.32 20.00 -6.39
C PRO A 109 -15.84 20.02 -6.00
N GLU A 110 -14.98 20.14 -7.00
CA GLU A 110 -13.54 20.24 -6.80
C GLU A 110 -13.18 21.44 -5.92
N GLN A 111 -12.66 21.19 -4.73
CA GLN A 111 -12.10 22.22 -3.86
C GLN A 111 -10.59 22.26 -4.07
N ALA A 112 -10.13 23.31 -4.74
CA ALA A 112 -8.76 23.40 -5.26
C ALA A 112 -7.65 23.54 -4.21
N HIS A 113 -7.96 23.73 -2.91
CA HIS A 113 -6.99 24.28 -1.94
C HIS A 113 -6.79 23.48 -0.65
N GLU A 114 -7.29 22.25 -0.53
CA GLU A 114 -7.15 21.58 0.76
C GLU A 114 -6.05 20.51 0.78
N GLU A 115 -5.03 20.75 1.59
CA GLU A 115 -4.04 19.73 2.01
C GLU A 115 -4.73 18.49 2.64
N GLN A 116 -5.94 18.67 3.18
CA GLN A 116 -6.78 17.61 3.73
C GLN A 116 -7.34 16.64 2.67
N MET A 117 -7.29 16.98 1.39
CA MET A 117 -7.77 16.10 0.31
C MET A 117 -6.90 14.85 0.13
N LEU A 118 -5.68 14.84 0.64
CA LEU A 118 -4.84 13.62 0.66
C LEU A 118 -5.37 12.54 1.59
N GLN A 119 -6.04 12.95 2.66
CA GLN A 119 -6.66 12.02 3.64
C GLN A 119 -8.07 11.61 3.22
N ARG A 120 -8.66 12.30 2.26
CA ARG A 120 -9.98 11.98 1.69
C ARG A 120 -9.78 11.43 0.29
N ALA A 121 -10.54 10.41 -0.07
CA ALA A 121 -10.47 9.76 -1.38
C ALA A 121 -10.92 10.64 -2.58
N GLN A 122 -10.85 11.97 -2.45
CA GLN A 122 -11.21 12.94 -3.47
C GLN A 122 -9.96 13.56 -4.08
N PHE A 123 -9.73 13.31 -5.36
CA PHE A 123 -8.63 13.91 -6.10
C PHE A 123 -9.14 14.65 -7.32
N ILE A 124 -8.57 15.82 -7.60
CA ILE A 124 -8.82 16.59 -8.83
C ILE A 124 -8.34 15.82 -10.07
N SER A 125 -7.28 14.99 -9.91
CA SER A 125 -6.71 14.18 -10.99
C SER A 125 -6.49 12.74 -10.55
N THR A 126 -6.54 11.81 -11.52
CA THR A 126 -6.29 10.39 -11.25
C THR A 126 -4.86 10.15 -10.79
N PRO A 127 -4.59 9.08 -10.01
CA PRO A 127 -3.22 8.72 -9.62
C PRO A 127 -2.27 8.63 -10.82
N ARG A 128 -2.68 7.99 -11.91
CA ARG A 128 -1.90 7.91 -13.15
C ARG A 128 -1.51 9.29 -13.69
N ALA A 129 -2.48 10.19 -13.83
CA ALA A 129 -2.22 11.55 -14.31
C ALA A 129 -1.31 12.35 -13.38
N ARG A 130 -1.42 12.13 -12.05
CA ARG A 130 -0.54 12.77 -11.07
C ARG A 130 0.89 12.27 -11.17
N TYR A 131 1.11 10.97 -11.38
CA TYR A 131 2.44 10.42 -11.59
C TYR A 131 3.08 10.97 -12.86
N HIS A 132 2.40 10.93 -14.00
CA HIS A 132 2.92 11.50 -15.26
C HIS A 132 3.28 12.98 -15.10
N ARG A 133 2.38 13.79 -14.54
CA ARG A 133 2.66 15.21 -14.32
C ARG A 133 3.78 15.44 -13.33
N GLY A 134 3.77 14.74 -12.20
CA GLY A 134 4.74 14.94 -11.12
C GLY A 134 6.14 14.51 -11.51
N LEU A 135 6.31 13.34 -12.13
CA LEU A 135 7.64 12.87 -12.59
C LEU A 135 8.21 13.76 -13.68
N LYS A 136 7.38 14.20 -14.62
CA LYS A 136 7.78 15.16 -15.64
C LYS A 136 8.21 16.48 -15.02
N ALA A 137 7.47 17.00 -14.04
CA ALA A 137 7.81 18.24 -13.35
C ALA A 137 9.09 18.11 -12.51
N LEU A 138 9.31 16.97 -11.85
CA LEU A 138 10.53 16.68 -11.10
C LEU A 138 11.77 16.66 -12.02
N ASN A 139 11.67 16.00 -13.17
CA ASN A 139 12.74 16.00 -14.15
C ASN A 139 13.00 17.40 -14.73
N ALA A 140 11.95 18.17 -15.02
CA ALA A 140 12.11 19.54 -15.50
C ALA A 140 12.80 20.43 -14.44
N TYR A 141 12.42 20.30 -13.17
CA TYR A 141 13.07 20.99 -12.07
C TYR A 141 14.56 20.66 -12.00
N ALA A 142 14.92 19.37 -12.03
CA ALA A 142 16.33 18.94 -12.00
C ALA A 142 17.13 19.44 -13.20
N LEU A 143 16.56 19.42 -14.40
CA LEU A 143 17.19 19.97 -15.60
C LEU A 143 17.43 21.48 -15.49
N ILE A 144 16.50 22.25 -14.94
CA ILE A 144 16.63 23.70 -14.78
C ILE A 144 17.66 24.05 -13.71
N THR A 145 17.67 23.34 -12.59
CA THR A 145 18.52 23.69 -11.44
C THR A 145 19.92 23.09 -11.50
N ASP A 146 20.05 21.90 -12.06
CA ASP A 146 21.26 21.08 -11.99
C ASP A 146 21.78 20.65 -13.39
N GLY A 147 21.03 20.91 -14.46
CA GLY A 147 21.43 20.63 -15.85
C GLY A 147 21.33 19.17 -16.28
N VAL A 148 20.89 18.26 -15.41
CA VAL A 148 20.73 16.83 -15.71
C VAL A 148 19.41 16.29 -15.14
N PRO A 149 18.84 15.20 -15.71
CA PRO A 149 17.63 14.58 -15.18
C PRO A 149 17.82 14.11 -13.74
N PHE A 150 16.73 14.09 -12.95
CA PHE A 150 16.74 13.70 -11.54
C PHE A 150 17.46 12.36 -11.27
N ALA A 151 17.22 11.34 -12.10
CA ALA A 151 17.86 10.03 -11.96
C ALA A 151 19.38 10.05 -12.11
N LYS A 152 19.94 11.08 -12.76
CA LYS A 152 21.39 11.22 -12.96
C LYS A 152 22.07 12.12 -11.93
N LEU A 153 21.31 12.69 -11.01
CA LEU A 153 21.86 13.49 -9.92
C LEU A 153 22.60 12.59 -8.90
N PRO A 154 23.62 13.11 -8.23
CA PRO A 154 24.24 12.41 -7.10
C PRO A 154 23.22 12.25 -5.95
N SER A 155 23.34 11.18 -5.19
CA SER A 155 22.38 10.78 -4.14
C SER A 155 22.09 11.90 -3.13
N ASN A 156 23.11 12.63 -2.69
CA ASN A 156 22.93 13.74 -1.75
C ASN A 156 22.09 14.88 -2.34
N ARG A 157 22.16 15.10 -3.65
CA ARG A 157 21.35 16.12 -4.32
C ARG A 157 19.91 15.64 -4.50
N GLN A 158 19.72 14.38 -4.84
CA GLN A 158 18.39 13.75 -4.86
C GLN A 158 17.70 13.88 -3.50
N ASP A 159 18.41 13.57 -2.41
CA ASP A 159 17.89 13.70 -1.04
C ASP A 159 17.48 15.14 -0.71
N GLN A 160 18.31 16.13 -1.05
CA GLN A 160 17.98 17.55 -0.83
C GLN A 160 16.69 17.95 -1.55
N ILE A 161 16.49 17.48 -2.78
CA ILE A 161 15.27 17.77 -3.54
C ILE A 161 14.07 17.08 -2.87
N LEU A 162 14.18 15.81 -2.50
CA LEU A 162 13.09 15.07 -1.85
C LEU A 162 12.71 15.69 -0.50
N VAL A 163 13.69 16.08 0.33
CA VAL A 163 13.44 16.80 1.58
C VAL A 163 12.77 18.15 1.33
N GLY A 164 13.20 18.88 0.30
CA GLY A 164 12.56 20.15 -0.06
C GLY A 164 11.12 19.98 -0.54
N MET A 165 10.81 18.87 -1.21
CA MET A 165 9.44 18.51 -1.61
C MET A 165 8.57 18.14 -0.39
N GLU A 166 9.10 17.33 0.54
CA GLU A 166 8.44 16.94 1.78
C GLU A 166 8.07 18.16 2.63
N GLN A 167 9.00 19.10 2.76
CA GLN A 167 8.83 20.33 3.52
C GLN A 167 7.95 21.36 2.80
N GLY A 168 7.61 21.14 1.52
CA GLY A 168 6.85 22.08 0.70
C GLY A 168 7.63 23.34 0.31
N ILE A 169 8.95 23.33 0.49
CA ILE A 169 9.86 24.43 0.10
C ILE A 169 10.07 24.45 -1.42
N ILE A 170 10.24 23.26 -2.02
CA ILE A 170 10.35 23.11 -3.47
C ILE A 170 8.95 23.01 -4.07
N LYS A 171 8.69 23.86 -5.04
CA LYS A 171 7.51 23.82 -5.90
C LYS A 171 7.93 23.42 -7.30
N LEU A 172 7.50 22.24 -7.73
CA LEU A 172 7.83 21.71 -9.06
C LEU A 172 7.08 22.45 -10.17
N ASP A 173 5.86 22.91 -9.88
CA ASP A 173 4.98 23.64 -10.80
C ASP A 173 4.02 24.49 -9.94
N GLU A 174 3.62 25.68 -10.44
CA GLU A 174 2.74 26.62 -9.71
C GLU A 174 1.36 26.00 -9.36
N ASN A 175 0.84 25.16 -10.26
CA ASN A 175 -0.48 24.52 -10.13
C ASN A 175 -0.38 23.04 -9.74
N PHE A 176 0.68 22.66 -9.03
CA PHE A 176 0.91 21.27 -8.64
C PHE A 176 1.33 21.18 -7.17
N ASN A 177 0.57 20.45 -6.37
CA ASN A 177 0.91 20.25 -4.98
C ASN A 177 2.08 19.26 -4.85
N THR A 178 3.29 19.81 -4.78
CA THR A 178 4.54 19.05 -4.72
C THR A 178 4.62 18.18 -3.46
N LYS A 179 4.23 18.71 -2.29
CA LYS A 179 4.24 17.96 -1.04
C LYS A 179 3.28 16.78 -1.10
N ALA A 180 2.07 17.00 -1.62
CA ALA A 180 1.09 15.94 -1.81
C ALA A 180 1.58 14.84 -2.77
N PHE A 181 2.37 15.20 -3.77
CA PHE A 181 2.97 14.23 -4.68
C PHE A 181 4.10 13.43 -3.99
N PHE A 182 4.93 14.09 -3.18
CA PHE A 182 5.92 13.38 -2.38
C PHE A 182 5.27 12.34 -1.45
N GLU A 183 4.23 12.73 -0.72
CA GLU A 183 3.50 11.83 0.17
C GLU A 183 2.83 10.66 -0.59
N LEU A 184 2.32 10.91 -1.80
CA LEU A 184 1.78 9.86 -2.66
C LEU A 184 2.87 8.84 -3.05
N MET A 185 4.07 9.30 -3.45
CA MET A 185 5.18 8.42 -3.76
C MET A 185 5.64 7.63 -2.52
N LEU A 186 5.74 8.28 -1.36
CA LEU A 186 6.09 7.64 -0.09
C LEU A 186 5.07 6.59 0.34
N MET A 187 3.79 6.87 0.16
CA MET A 187 2.72 5.90 0.42
C MET A 187 2.85 4.68 -0.50
N ASN A 188 2.93 4.90 -1.81
CA ASN A 188 2.96 3.79 -2.76
C ASN A 188 4.25 2.96 -2.69
N VAL A 189 5.42 3.54 -2.37
CA VAL A 189 6.63 2.74 -2.17
C VAL A 189 6.51 1.84 -0.94
N ARG A 190 5.91 2.33 0.16
CA ARG A 190 5.62 1.51 1.35
C ARG A 190 4.64 0.39 1.04
N GLU A 191 3.55 0.71 0.34
CA GLU A 191 2.59 -0.29 -0.12
C GLU A 191 3.29 -1.38 -0.95
N GLY A 192 4.09 -1.01 -1.95
CA GLY A 192 4.83 -1.96 -2.77
C GLY A 192 5.84 -2.79 -1.99
N TYR A 193 6.49 -2.19 -0.98
CA TYR A 193 7.51 -2.87 -0.18
C TYR A 193 6.93 -3.89 0.80
N PHE A 194 5.69 -3.70 1.24
CA PHE A 194 4.99 -4.55 2.21
C PHE A 194 3.76 -5.26 1.66
N ALA A 195 3.43 -5.08 0.40
CA ALA A 195 2.34 -5.80 -0.26
C ALA A 195 2.61 -7.31 -0.33
N ASP A 196 1.57 -8.08 -0.59
CA ASP A 196 1.78 -9.48 -0.99
C ASP A 196 2.55 -9.52 -2.33
N PRO A 197 3.56 -10.39 -2.48
CA PRO A 197 4.33 -10.53 -3.72
C PRO A 197 3.52 -10.75 -4.99
N CYS A 198 2.28 -11.21 -4.89
CA CYS A 198 1.39 -11.37 -6.04
C CYS A 198 1.07 -10.06 -6.75
N TYR A 199 1.17 -8.92 -6.05
CA TYR A 199 0.96 -7.59 -6.61
C TYR A 199 2.21 -6.96 -7.25
N GLY A 200 3.32 -7.70 -7.36
CA GLY A 200 4.55 -7.27 -8.05
C GLY A 200 5.65 -6.73 -7.14
N GLY A 201 5.31 -6.19 -5.97
CA GLY A 201 6.26 -5.71 -4.96
C GLY A 201 6.76 -6.79 -4.01
N ASN A 202 7.46 -6.38 -2.94
CA ASN A 202 7.90 -7.24 -1.83
C ASN A 202 8.53 -8.56 -2.31
N LYS A 203 9.43 -8.47 -3.26
CA LYS A 203 10.08 -9.62 -3.88
C LYS A 203 10.69 -10.51 -2.81
N ASP A 204 10.46 -11.81 -2.92
CA ASP A 204 10.93 -12.84 -1.97
C ASP A 204 10.47 -12.58 -0.53
N MET A 205 9.39 -11.80 -0.38
CA MET A 205 8.83 -11.39 0.92
C MET A 205 9.87 -10.65 1.81
N ALA A 206 10.78 -9.92 1.18
CA ALA A 206 11.90 -9.26 1.86
C ALA A 206 11.42 -8.26 2.92
N GLY A 207 10.42 -7.43 2.61
CA GLY A 207 9.83 -6.51 3.57
C GLY A 207 9.16 -7.23 4.74
N TRP A 208 8.45 -8.33 4.49
CA TRP A 208 7.81 -9.13 5.54
C TRP A 208 8.85 -9.82 6.43
N LYS A 209 9.91 -10.37 5.85
CA LYS A 209 11.02 -10.97 6.62
C LYS A 209 11.69 -9.95 7.52
N MET A 210 11.90 -8.73 7.00
CA MET A 210 12.53 -7.64 7.76
C MET A 210 11.75 -7.27 9.02
N ILE A 211 10.41 -7.28 8.96
CA ILE A 211 9.55 -6.91 10.09
C ILE A 211 9.00 -8.11 10.88
N GLY A 212 9.39 -9.33 10.53
CA GLY A 212 8.88 -10.56 11.18
C GLY A 212 7.39 -10.82 10.88
N PHE A 213 6.84 -10.29 9.79
CA PHE A 213 5.44 -10.52 9.44
C PHE A 213 5.25 -11.90 8.80
N PRO A 214 4.36 -12.77 9.32
CA PRO A 214 4.21 -14.14 8.87
C PRO A 214 3.43 -14.28 7.54
N GLY A 215 3.09 -13.18 6.89
CA GLY A 215 2.39 -13.16 5.61
C GLY A 215 0.90 -13.49 5.71
N ALA A 216 0.36 -14.06 4.64
CA ALA A 216 -1.08 -14.37 4.50
C ALA A 216 -1.53 -15.60 5.33
N ARG A 217 -0.98 -15.80 6.49
CA ARG A 217 -1.31 -16.91 7.39
C ARG A 217 -2.57 -16.57 8.19
N TYR A 218 -3.58 -17.43 8.15
CA TYR A 218 -4.86 -17.24 8.85
C TYR A 218 -5.16 -18.32 9.90
N ASP A 219 -4.41 -19.44 9.89
CA ASP A 219 -4.62 -20.55 10.81
C ASP A 219 -3.46 -20.66 11.81
N TYR A 220 -3.76 -20.31 13.05
CA TYR A 220 -2.81 -20.35 14.16
C TYR A 220 -3.18 -21.42 15.21
N ARG A 221 -4.10 -22.35 14.90
CA ARG A 221 -4.53 -23.39 15.85
C ARG A 221 -3.38 -24.25 16.36
N ALA A 222 -2.36 -24.50 15.51
CA ALA A 222 -1.17 -25.23 15.91
C ALA A 222 -0.30 -24.50 16.96
N HIS A 223 -0.57 -23.21 17.19
CA HIS A 223 0.17 -22.35 18.12
C HIS A 223 -0.71 -21.75 19.21
N ALA A 224 -1.95 -22.27 19.38
CA ALA A 224 -2.92 -21.71 20.32
C ALA A 224 -2.42 -21.72 21.77
N ASP A 225 -1.63 -22.73 22.15
CA ASP A 225 -1.08 -22.90 23.49
C ASP A 225 0.20 -22.05 23.74
N ARG A 226 0.69 -21.35 22.70
CA ARG A 226 1.93 -20.55 22.73
C ARG A 226 1.65 -19.05 22.78
N THR A 227 0.62 -18.65 23.51
CA THR A 227 0.23 -17.26 23.64
C THR A 227 1.32 -16.45 24.32
N GLY A 228 1.77 -15.37 23.68
CA GLY A 228 2.83 -14.49 24.18
C GLY A 228 4.26 -14.94 23.86
N GLU A 229 4.43 -16.08 23.18
CA GLU A 229 5.72 -16.52 22.67
C GLU A 229 5.99 -15.92 21.27
N GLU A 230 7.24 -15.61 20.99
CA GLU A 230 7.68 -15.26 19.64
C GLU A 230 7.66 -16.51 18.77
N LEU A 231 6.93 -16.45 17.66
CA LEU A 231 6.83 -17.54 16.71
C LEU A 231 7.74 -17.21 15.52
N ASP A 232 8.78 -18.01 15.33
CA ASP A 232 9.65 -17.92 14.13
C ASP A 232 8.95 -18.55 12.93
N LEU A 233 8.02 -17.78 12.34
CA LEU A 233 7.18 -18.21 11.22
C LEU A 233 7.71 -17.60 9.92
N LEU A 234 8.09 -18.46 8.97
CA LEU A 234 8.42 -18.02 7.62
C LEU A 234 7.17 -17.39 6.95
N PRO A 235 7.31 -16.25 6.27
CA PRO A 235 6.20 -15.59 5.61
C PRO A 235 5.65 -16.42 4.45
N ILE A 236 4.34 -16.37 4.25
CA ILE A 236 3.62 -17.09 3.19
C ILE A 236 2.84 -16.07 2.36
N SER A 237 3.02 -16.08 1.03
CA SER A 237 2.23 -15.29 0.09
C SER A 237 0.89 -15.96 -0.22
N LEU A 238 -0.13 -15.18 -0.58
CA LEU A 238 -1.45 -15.65 -1.06
C LEU A 238 -1.36 -16.64 -2.23
N VAL A 239 -0.30 -16.53 -3.04
CA VAL A 239 -0.09 -17.36 -4.24
C VAL A 239 1.02 -18.39 -4.06
N SER A 240 1.53 -18.60 -2.84
CA SER A 240 2.53 -19.62 -2.62
C SER A 240 1.94 -21.02 -2.83
N LYS A 241 2.74 -21.91 -3.44
CA LYS A 241 2.31 -23.31 -3.63
C LYS A 241 2.06 -24.03 -2.30
N ASP A 242 2.64 -23.54 -1.22
CA ASP A 242 2.50 -24.07 0.13
C ASP A 242 1.23 -23.56 0.82
N TRP A 243 0.52 -22.61 0.21
CA TRP A 243 -0.74 -22.12 0.68
C TRP A 243 -1.89 -23.04 0.20
N CYS A 244 -1.89 -24.26 0.68
CA CYS A 244 -3.08 -25.09 0.61
C CYS A 244 -4.10 -24.54 1.58
N PHE A 245 -5.22 -24.01 1.05
CA PHE A 245 -6.45 -24.02 1.84
C PHE A 245 -6.59 -25.43 2.40
N PRO A 246 -6.67 -25.65 3.72
CA PRO A 246 -7.11 -26.93 4.20
C PRO A 246 -8.50 -27.13 3.58
N ARG A 247 -8.58 -27.95 2.53
CA ARG A 247 -9.88 -28.48 2.14
C ARG A 247 -10.40 -29.02 3.43
N PHE A 248 -11.58 -28.59 3.86
CA PHE A 248 -12.29 -29.21 4.96
C PHE A 248 -12.32 -30.69 4.62
N ARG A 249 -11.34 -31.45 5.11
CA ARG A 249 -11.36 -32.90 5.03
C ARG A 249 -12.56 -33.28 5.87
N ASN A 250 -13.57 -33.77 5.18
CA ASN A 250 -14.75 -34.33 5.81
C ASN A 250 -14.24 -35.34 6.86
N PRO A 251 -14.53 -35.16 8.16
CA PRO A 251 -14.01 -36.03 9.22
C PRO A 251 -14.31 -37.51 9.00
N SER A 252 -15.31 -37.84 8.16
CA SER A 252 -15.70 -39.20 7.80
C SER A 252 -14.73 -39.97 6.90
N ARG A 253 -13.61 -39.36 6.43
CA ARG A 253 -12.60 -40.08 5.65
C ARG A 253 -11.28 -40.34 6.39
N MET A 254 -11.22 -40.05 7.68
CA MET A 254 -10.02 -40.26 8.48
C MET A 254 -9.78 -41.72 8.91
N ASN A 255 -10.70 -42.66 8.62
CA ASN A 255 -10.64 -44.05 9.07
C ASN A 255 -10.39 -45.08 7.95
N GLN A 256 -9.90 -44.70 6.77
CA GLN A 256 -9.69 -45.66 5.69
C GLN A 256 -8.21 -45.89 5.27
N ASP A 257 -7.24 -45.19 5.86
CA ASP A 257 -5.83 -45.34 5.50
C ASP A 257 -4.97 -45.91 6.65
N VAL A 258 -5.52 -46.80 7.45
CA VAL A 258 -4.76 -47.65 8.40
C VAL A 258 -5.11 -49.10 8.13
N HIS A 259 -4.45 -49.65 7.12
CA HIS A 259 -4.13 -51.07 7.01
C HIS A 259 -2.92 -51.27 6.10
#